data_8e6fee5fb87d3051fa43f387d18975f4
#
_entry.id   8e6fee5fb87d3051fa43f387d18975f4
#
_cell.length_a   1.000
_cell.length_b   1.000
_cell.length_c   1.000
_cell.angle_alpha   90.00
_cell.angle_beta   90.00
_cell.angle_gamma   90.00
#
_symmetry.space_group_name_H-M   'P 1'
#
loop_
_entity.id
_entity.type
_entity.pdbx_description
1 polymer ?
#
loop_
_entity_poly.entity_id
_entity_poly.type
_entity_poly.pdbx_seq_one_letter_code
_entity_poly.pdbx_strand_id
1 'polypeptide(L)'
;VAEPVAVRYGFCNFFRVNLYNKSGLPAVPFRTDTWEQGSYARWFADSEMMRFPQAYRLDHGKRLFFGYAQGVGCCAMLQMWKATGERRYYDYVKQWADSLINEKGEIHLYDKSTYNLDFINSGKVLFDLYRETGDQRYKAAMDILIKQLKNQPRTLEGGFWHKLIYQHQMWLDGLYMASPFMAQYGAEFNKPEWIDEAVKQFRLCHKHTYDAKTGLYHHAWDESKSQRWANPETGHSPNF
;
A
#
# COMPACT_ATOMS: atom_id res chain seq x y z
N VAL A 1 -30.81 23.05 -19.64
CA VAL A 1 -31.04 21.74 -20.25
C VAL A 1 -32.54 21.64 -20.53
N ALA A 2 -32.93 21.54 -21.81
CA ALA A 2 -34.35 21.58 -22.18
C ALA A 2 -35.13 20.31 -21.73
N GLU A 3 -34.47 19.14 -21.72
CA GLU A 3 -35.02 17.88 -21.27
C GLU A 3 -34.00 17.09 -20.46
N PRO A 4 -33.92 17.26 -19.14
CA PRO A 4 -33.00 16.50 -18.32
C PRO A 4 -33.43 15.03 -18.19
N VAL A 5 -32.58 14.10 -18.58
CA VAL A 5 -32.82 12.65 -18.52
C VAL A 5 -32.33 12.01 -17.22
N ALA A 6 -31.39 12.67 -16.54
CA ALA A 6 -30.86 12.22 -15.26
C ALA A 6 -30.15 13.34 -14.49
N VAL A 7 -29.99 13.18 -13.20
CA VAL A 7 -29.24 14.08 -12.31
C VAL A 7 -28.15 13.33 -11.61
N ARG A 8 -26.94 13.92 -11.55
CA ARG A 8 -25.83 13.47 -10.72
C ARG A 8 -25.42 14.62 -9.81
N TYR A 9 -25.39 14.39 -8.51
CA TYR A 9 -25.03 15.37 -7.49
C TYR A 9 -23.80 14.91 -6.72
N GLY A 10 -22.80 15.78 -6.62
CA GLY A 10 -21.58 15.46 -5.89
C GLY A 10 -20.64 14.45 -6.57
N PHE A 11 -20.77 14.25 -7.89
CA PHE A 11 -19.95 13.32 -8.67
C PHE A 11 -18.65 13.97 -9.18
N CYS A 12 -17.92 14.63 -8.30
CA CYS A 12 -16.58 15.17 -8.63
C CYS A 12 -15.72 15.21 -7.37
N ASN A 13 -14.39 15.29 -7.59
CA ASN A 13 -13.46 15.47 -6.49
C ASN A 13 -13.59 16.88 -5.91
N PHE A 14 -13.55 17.02 -4.57
CA PHE A 14 -13.62 18.31 -3.86
C PHE A 14 -14.89 19.13 -4.16
N PHE A 15 -15.99 18.47 -4.04
CA PHE A 15 -17.30 19.07 -4.28
C PHE A 15 -17.74 19.93 -3.07
N ARG A 16 -18.10 21.21 -3.32
CA ARG A 16 -18.81 22.03 -2.33
C ARG A 16 -20.29 21.71 -2.42
N VAL A 17 -20.84 21.12 -1.34
CA VAL A 17 -22.26 20.85 -1.25
C VAL A 17 -23.05 22.16 -1.24
N ASN A 18 -24.18 22.17 -1.95
CA ASN A 18 -25.13 23.28 -1.97
C ASN A 18 -26.58 22.82 -1.80
N LEU A 19 -26.80 21.53 -1.56
CA LEU A 19 -28.10 20.94 -1.28
C LEU A 19 -28.12 20.46 0.17
N TYR A 20 -29.02 21.02 0.96
CA TYR A 20 -29.18 20.72 2.37
C TYR A 20 -30.63 20.39 2.68
N ASN A 21 -30.88 19.56 3.69
CA ASN A 21 -32.19 19.34 4.22
C ASN A 21 -32.62 20.52 5.18
N LYS A 22 -33.85 20.47 5.69
CA LYS A 22 -34.39 21.50 6.63
C LYS A 22 -33.58 21.59 7.93
N SER A 23 -32.83 20.55 8.30
CA SER A 23 -31.95 20.51 9.49
C SER A 23 -30.52 20.97 9.21
N GLY A 24 -30.25 21.49 8.02
CA GLY A 24 -28.92 21.97 7.65
C GLY A 24 -27.90 20.85 7.34
N LEU A 25 -28.32 19.60 7.24
CA LEU A 25 -27.45 18.49 6.86
C LEU A 25 -27.29 18.43 5.33
N PRO A 26 -26.05 18.31 4.81
CA PRO A 26 -25.81 18.24 3.39
C PRO A 26 -26.34 16.93 2.78
N ALA A 27 -26.80 16.99 1.55
CA ALA A 27 -27.12 15.79 0.80
C ALA A 27 -25.86 14.99 0.50
N VAL A 28 -25.93 13.68 0.65
CA VAL A 28 -24.89 12.78 0.17
C VAL A 28 -24.87 12.77 -1.37
N PRO A 29 -23.74 12.48 -2.01
CA PRO A 29 -23.71 12.29 -3.47
C PRO A 29 -24.75 11.27 -3.92
N PHE A 30 -25.52 11.61 -4.96
CA PHE A 30 -26.52 10.74 -5.53
C PHE A 30 -26.59 10.83 -7.04
N ARG A 31 -27.26 9.87 -7.65
CA ARG A 31 -27.59 9.83 -9.08
C ARG A 31 -28.99 9.29 -9.28
N THR A 32 -29.65 9.71 -10.34
CA THR A 32 -30.99 9.24 -10.73
C THR A 32 -30.97 8.41 -12.02
N ASP A 33 -29.81 8.30 -12.67
CA ASP A 33 -29.67 7.45 -13.87
C ASP A 33 -29.57 5.97 -13.48
N THR A 34 -30.06 5.13 -14.38
CA THR A 34 -29.98 3.66 -14.31
C THR A 34 -28.94 3.11 -15.29
N TRP A 35 -28.12 3.99 -15.88
CA TRP A 35 -27.11 3.57 -16.83
C TRP A 35 -26.17 2.57 -16.17
N GLU A 36 -25.94 1.45 -16.85
CA GLU A 36 -24.98 0.48 -16.40
C GLU A 36 -23.64 1.18 -16.19
N GLN A 37 -23.29 1.37 -14.94
CA GLN A 37 -21.93 1.69 -14.60
C GLN A 37 -21.17 0.38 -14.69
N GLY A 38 -20.20 0.33 -15.56
CA GLY A 38 -19.13 -0.64 -15.45
C GLY A 38 -18.58 -0.64 -14.01
N SER A 39 -17.95 -1.71 -13.60
CA SER A 39 -17.35 -1.84 -12.27
C SER A 39 -16.68 -0.52 -11.84
N TYR A 40 -17.01 0.01 -10.65
CA TYR A 40 -16.36 1.21 -10.10
C TYR A 40 -14.83 1.05 -10.04
N ALA A 41 -14.36 -0.16 -9.79
CA ALA A 41 -12.94 -0.48 -9.80
C ALA A 41 -12.33 -0.25 -11.20
N ARG A 42 -13.02 -0.67 -12.27
CA ARG A 42 -12.58 -0.42 -13.65
C ARG A 42 -12.56 1.07 -13.96
N TRP A 43 -13.64 1.76 -13.66
CA TRP A 43 -13.72 3.21 -13.87
C TRP A 43 -12.63 3.96 -13.14
N PHE A 44 -12.36 3.60 -11.87
CA PHE A 44 -11.28 4.19 -11.10
C PHE A 44 -9.91 3.90 -11.72
N ALA A 45 -9.63 2.63 -12.04
CA ALA A 45 -8.36 2.24 -12.67
C ALA A 45 -8.12 2.95 -14.00
N ASP A 46 -9.12 3.03 -14.85
CA ASP A 46 -9.04 3.72 -16.14
C ASP A 46 -8.83 5.23 -15.96
N SER A 47 -9.52 5.83 -14.99
CA SER A 47 -9.34 7.25 -14.66
C SER A 47 -7.92 7.54 -14.18
N GLU A 48 -7.36 6.69 -13.34
CA GLU A 48 -5.99 6.85 -12.85
C GLU A 48 -4.95 6.65 -13.97
N MET A 49 -5.12 5.66 -14.84
CA MET A 49 -4.25 5.48 -16.00
C MET A 49 -4.35 6.64 -16.99
N MET A 50 -5.53 7.23 -17.17
CA MET A 50 -5.72 8.42 -18.02
C MET A 50 -5.05 9.66 -17.42
N ARG A 51 -5.18 9.87 -16.10
CA ARG A 51 -4.57 11.00 -15.39
C ARG A 51 -3.04 10.85 -15.27
N PHE A 52 -2.59 9.61 -15.09
CA PHE A 52 -1.19 9.24 -14.90
C PHE A 52 -0.79 8.15 -15.89
N PRO A 53 -0.52 8.50 -17.16
CA PRO A 53 -0.18 7.51 -18.19
C PRO A 53 1.07 6.67 -17.87
N GLN A 54 1.87 7.11 -16.90
CA GLN A 54 3.03 6.41 -16.38
C GLN A 54 2.85 6.18 -14.88
N ALA A 55 2.97 4.93 -14.43
CA ALA A 55 2.64 4.54 -13.06
C ALA A 55 3.49 5.23 -11.98
N TYR A 56 4.70 5.72 -12.29
CA TYR A 56 5.48 6.48 -11.33
C TYR A 56 4.83 7.83 -10.95
N ARG A 57 3.89 8.32 -11.76
CA ARG A 57 3.15 9.55 -11.49
C ARG A 57 1.93 9.35 -10.59
N LEU A 58 1.55 8.11 -10.30
CA LEU A 58 0.53 7.83 -9.30
C LEU A 58 0.86 8.59 -8.01
N ASP A 59 -0.17 9.07 -7.33
CA ASP A 59 -0.04 9.91 -6.15
C ASP A 59 0.80 11.19 -6.42
N HIS A 60 0.65 11.77 -7.61
CA HIS A 60 1.39 12.96 -8.06
C HIS A 60 2.92 12.83 -8.00
N GLY A 61 3.43 11.63 -8.17
CA GLY A 61 4.87 11.33 -8.20
C GLY A 61 5.61 12.20 -9.23
N LYS A 62 6.71 12.82 -8.81
CA LYS A 62 7.50 13.74 -9.65
C LYS A 62 8.72 13.07 -10.29
N ARG A 63 9.09 11.90 -9.82
CA ARG A 63 10.27 11.15 -10.29
C ARG A 63 10.00 9.65 -10.29
N LEU A 64 10.78 8.93 -11.04
CA LEU A 64 10.79 7.47 -11.01
C LEU A 64 11.24 7.01 -9.61
N PHE A 65 10.38 6.28 -8.93
CA PHE A 65 10.60 5.90 -7.54
C PHE A 65 9.88 4.60 -7.18
N PHE A 66 10.52 3.76 -6.40
CA PHE A 66 9.97 2.51 -5.88
C PHE A 66 9.23 2.76 -4.55
N GLY A 67 8.30 3.71 -4.56
CA GLY A 67 7.59 4.18 -3.37
C GLY A 67 6.33 3.38 -3.06
N TYR A 68 5.88 3.43 -1.80
CA TYR A 68 4.71 2.67 -1.35
C TYR A 68 3.41 3.05 -2.08
N ALA A 69 3.21 4.33 -2.37
CA ALA A 69 1.99 4.81 -3.04
C ALA A 69 1.86 4.22 -4.45
N GLN A 70 2.97 4.23 -5.23
CA GLN A 70 3.02 3.57 -6.52
C GLN A 70 2.79 2.06 -6.37
N GLY A 71 3.38 1.43 -5.35
CA GLY A 71 3.19 0.02 -5.05
C GLY A 71 1.72 -0.33 -4.77
N VAL A 72 1.00 0.49 -4.00
CA VAL A 72 -0.44 0.29 -3.73
C VAL A 72 -1.24 0.38 -5.03
N GLY A 73 -1.03 1.44 -5.82
CA GLY A 73 -1.72 1.63 -7.09
C GLY A 73 -1.42 0.50 -8.09
N CYS A 74 -0.16 0.10 -8.20
CA CYS A 74 0.24 -1.00 -9.08
C CYS A 74 -0.34 -2.35 -8.63
N CYS A 75 -0.42 -2.63 -7.33
CA CYS A 75 -1.12 -3.81 -6.83
C CYS A 75 -2.60 -3.80 -7.23
N ALA A 76 -3.28 -2.65 -7.14
CA ALA A 76 -4.67 -2.52 -7.57
C ALA A 76 -4.82 -2.76 -9.08
N MET A 77 -3.92 -2.26 -9.92
CA MET A 77 -3.91 -2.52 -11.36
C MET A 77 -3.71 -4.00 -11.69
N LEU A 78 -2.81 -4.71 -10.96
CA LEU A 78 -2.66 -6.16 -11.14
C LEU A 78 -3.90 -6.93 -10.71
N GLN A 79 -4.63 -6.49 -9.68
CA GLN A 79 -5.92 -7.09 -9.34
C GLN A 79 -6.97 -6.84 -10.44
N MET A 80 -6.98 -5.65 -11.06
CA MET A 80 -7.83 -5.39 -12.22
C MET A 80 -7.50 -6.29 -13.40
N TRP A 81 -6.22 -6.49 -13.70
CA TRP A 81 -5.80 -7.45 -14.72
C TRP A 81 -6.32 -8.86 -14.42
N LYS A 82 -6.14 -9.37 -13.20
CA LYS A 82 -6.60 -10.70 -12.80
C LYS A 82 -8.12 -10.86 -12.89
N ALA A 83 -8.85 -9.80 -12.53
CA ALA A 83 -10.32 -9.83 -12.53
C ALA A 83 -10.93 -9.69 -13.93
N THR A 84 -10.27 -9.01 -14.85
CA THR A 84 -10.81 -8.65 -16.17
C THR A 84 -10.15 -9.38 -17.34
N GLY A 85 -8.94 -9.89 -17.16
CA GLY A 85 -8.06 -10.37 -18.23
C GLY A 85 -7.47 -9.27 -19.12
N GLU A 86 -7.77 -7.99 -18.86
CA GLU A 86 -7.31 -6.89 -19.69
C GLU A 86 -5.81 -6.60 -19.46
N ARG A 87 -5.01 -6.94 -20.45
CA ARG A 87 -3.54 -6.88 -20.39
C ARG A 87 -3.01 -5.47 -20.13
N ARG A 88 -3.72 -4.42 -20.52
CA ARG A 88 -3.29 -3.02 -20.33
C ARG A 88 -2.97 -2.66 -18.88
N TYR A 89 -3.68 -3.23 -17.91
CA TYR A 89 -3.38 -3.01 -16.49
C TYR A 89 -2.06 -3.66 -16.06
N TYR A 90 -1.79 -4.86 -16.56
CA TYR A 90 -0.52 -5.53 -16.34
C TYR A 90 0.64 -4.77 -17.00
N ASP A 91 0.50 -4.38 -18.26
CA ASP A 91 1.53 -3.69 -19.03
C ASP A 91 1.91 -2.34 -18.40
N TYR A 92 0.92 -1.64 -17.83
CA TYR A 92 1.14 -0.42 -17.07
C TYR A 92 2.05 -0.63 -15.86
N VAL A 93 1.84 -1.70 -15.10
CA VAL A 93 2.68 -2.05 -13.95
C VAL A 93 4.05 -2.55 -14.40
N LYS A 94 4.09 -3.40 -15.43
CA LYS A 94 5.35 -3.93 -15.96
C LYS A 94 6.27 -2.83 -16.45
N GLN A 95 5.76 -1.87 -17.18
CA GLN A 95 6.54 -0.71 -17.66
C GLN A 95 7.18 0.06 -16.49
N TRP A 96 6.45 0.26 -15.39
CA TRP A 96 6.98 0.90 -14.20
C TRP A 96 8.09 0.08 -13.54
N ALA A 97 7.88 -1.21 -13.35
CA ALA A 97 8.87 -2.09 -12.73
C ALA A 97 10.13 -2.21 -13.58
N ASP A 98 10.00 -2.37 -14.91
CA ASP A 98 11.13 -2.44 -15.84
C ASP A 98 11.94 -1.13 -15.86
N SER A 99 11.29 0.01 -15.66
CA SER A 99 11.99 1.30 -15.58
C SER A 99 12.81 1.46 -14.30
N LEU A 100 12.53 0.66 -13.27
CA LEU A 100 13.17 0.74 -11.95
C LEU A 100 14.18 -0.36 -11.68
N ILE A 101 14.06 -1.50 -12.35
CA ILE A 101 14.87 -2.68 -12.07
C ILE A 101 15.81 -2.94 -13.23
N ASN A 102 17.11 -2.84 -12.96
CA ASN A 102 18.14 -3.08 -13.97
C ASN A 102 18.39 -4.58 -14.22
N GLU A 103 19.29 -4.90 -15.15
CA GLU A 103 19.63 -6.27 -15.55
C GLU A 103 20.17 -7.14 -14.40
N LYS A 104 20.65 -6.54 -13.32
CA LYS A 104 21.13 -7.24 -12.11
C LYS A 104 20.06 -7.38 -11.04
N GLY A 105 18.84 -6.86 -11.26
CA GLY A 105 17.77 -6.80 -10.27
C GLY A 105 17.95 -5.69 -9.23
N GLU A 106 18.89 -4.76 -9.44
CA GLU A 106 19.06 -3.62 -8.55
C GLU A 106 17.92 -2.61 -8.77
N ILE A 107 17.37 -2.09 -7.69
CA ILE A 107 16.21 -1.20 -7.71
C ILE A 107 16.69 0.25 -7.67
N HIS A 108 16.27 1.05 -8.65
CA HIS A 108 16.61 2.47 -8.76
C HIS A 108 16.17 3.26 -7.52
N LEU A 109 17.09 4.06 -6.97
CA LEU A 109 16.91 4.88 -5.77
C LEU A 109 16.48 4.10 -4.51
N TYR A 110 16.63 2.79 -4.51
CA TYR A 110 16.42 2.00 -3.31
C TYR A 110 17.67 2.02 -2.43
N ASP A 111 17.51 2.52 -1.21
CA ASP A 111 18.57 2.52 -0.21
C ASP A 111 18.19 1.62 0.98
N LYS A 112 18.76 0.44 0.99
CA LYS A 112 18.56 -0.56 2.04
C LYS A 112 19.02 -0.07 3.43
N SER A 113 19.96 0.88 3.51
CA SER A 113 20.49 1.37 4.78
C SER A 113 19.48 2.17 5.60
N THR A 114 18.44 2.66 4.96
CA THR A 114 17.33 3.36 5.60
C THR A 114 16.39 2.43 6.37
N TYR A 115 16.44 1.13 6.09
CA TYR A 115 15.53 0.12 6.64
C TYR A 115 14.06 0.55 6.58
N ASN A 116 13.68 1.19 5.47
CA ASN A 116 12.34 1.71 5.28
C ASN A 116 11.40 0.62 4.78
N LEU A 117 10.40 0.24 5.59
CA LEU A 117 9.40 -0.76 5.21
C LEU A 117 8.50 -0.32 4.06
N ASP A 118 8.37 0.98 3.79
CA ASP A 118 7.57 1.49 2.67
C ASP A 118 8.06 0.94 1.33
N PHE A 119 9.37 0.74 1.17
CA PHE A 119 9.93 0.15 -0.05
C PHE A 119 9.49 -1.31 -0.26
N ILE A 120 9.28 -2.05 0.83
CA ILE A 120 8.88 -3.46 0.74
C ILE A 120 7.52 -3.60 0.10
N ASN A 121 6.62 -2.64 0.33
CA ASN A 121 5.27 -2.65 -0.25
C ASN A 121 5.28 -2.80 -1.77
N SER A 122 6.13 -2.06 -2.45
CA SER A 122 6.27 -2.11 -3.91
C SER A 122 6.77 -3.45 -4.42
N GLY A 123 7.49 -4.21 -3.59
CA GLY A 123 7.94 -5.55 -3.90
C GLY A 123 6.82 -6.55 -4.19
N LYS A 124 5.61 -6.29 -3.69
CA LYS A 124 4.45 -7.19 -3.90
C LYS A 124 4.08 -7.36 -5.37
N VAL A 125 4.29 -6.35 -6.20
CA VAL A 125 3.99 -6.44 -7.65
C VAL A 125 4.93 -7.40 -8.38
N LEU A 126 6.13 -7.60 -7.84
CA LEU A 126 7.17 -8.40 -8.51
C LEU A 126 6.82 -9.88 -8.58
N PHE A 127 5.98 -10.40 -7.69
CA PHE A 127 5.53 -11.80 -7.74
C PHE A 127 4.71 -12.08 -8.99
N ASP A 128 3.74 -11.22 -9.31
CA ASP A 128 2.90 -11.40 -10.49
C ASP A 128 3.72 -11.23 -11.78
N LEU A 129 4.64 -10.26 -11.80
CA LEU A 129 5.54 -10.05 -12.93
C LEU A 129 6.48 -11.23 -13.13
N TYR A 130 7.04 -11.78 -12.05
CA TYR A 130 7.90 -12.95 -12.08
C TYR A 130 7.16 -14.20 -12.58
N ARG A 131 5.97 -14.48 -12.06
CA ARG A 131 5.16 -15.64 -12.46
C ARG A 131 4.78 -15.59 -13.93
N GLU A 132 4.45 -14.41 -14.43
CA GLU A 132 4.02 -14.22 -15.81
C GLU A 132 5.18 -14.29 -16.81
N THR A 133 6.37 -13.84 -16.41
CA THR A 133 7.51 -13.68 -17.34
C THR A 133 8.64 -14.66 -17.12
N GLY A 134 8.80 -15.20 -15.92
CA GLY A 134 10.00 -15.96 -15.52
C GLY A 134 11.28 -15.11 -15.40
N ASP A 135 11.16 -13.78 -15.50
CA ASP A 135 12.31 -12.87 -15.51
C ASP A 135 13.01 -12.83 -14.15
N GLN A 136 14.27 -13.29 -14.14
CA GLN A 136 15.07 -13.42 -12.92
C GLN A 136 15.45 -12.08 -12.29
N ARG A 137 15.34 -10.97 -13.01
CA ARG A 137 15.55 -9.63 -12.46
C ARG A 137 14.55 -9.32 -11.34
N TYR A 138 13.27 -9.71 -11.52
CA TYR A 138 12.25 -9.54 -10.48
C TYR A 138 12.54 -10.39 -9.23
N LYS A 139 13.02 -11.64 -9.43
CA LYS A 139 13.43 -12.47 -8.31
C LYS A 139 14.62 -11.85 -7.56
N ALA A 140 15.63 -11.39 -8.28
CA ALA A 140 16.80 -10.75 -7.69
C ALA A 140 16.42 -9.49 -6.90
N ALA A 141 15.48 -8.68 -7.42
CA ALA A 141 14.93 -7.52 -6.70
C ALA A 141 14.19 -7.95 -5.41
N MET A 142 13.36 -9.00 -5.46
CA MET A 142 12.71 -9.56 -4.26
C MET A 142 13.74 -10.04 -3.22
N ASP A 143 14.83 -10.67 -3.67
CA ASP A 143 15.93 -11.12 -2.79
C ASP A 143 16.64 -9.95 -2.10
N ILE A 144 16.77 -8.81 -2.77
CA ILE A 144 17.30 -7.57 -2.18
C ILE A 144 16.39 -7.08 -1.04
N LEU A 145 15.07 -7.06 -1.27
CA LEU A 145 14.08 -6.64 -0.28
C LEU A 145 14.06 -7.60 0.93
N ILE A 146 14.14 -8.90 0.71
CA ILE A 146 14.27 -9.91 1.78
C ILE A 146 15.55 -9.71 2.59
N LYS A 147 16.67 -9.35 1.96
CA LYS A 147 17.92 -9.04 2.68
C LYS A 147 17.77 -7.82 3.59
N GLN A 148 16.95 -6.84 3.23
CA GLN A 148 16.61 -5.75 4.15
C GLN A 148 15.86 -6.32 5.36
N LEU A 149 14.76 -7.04 5.14
CA LEU A 149 13.91 -7.57 6.22
C LEU A 149 14.65 -8.51 7.17
N LYS A 150 15.61 -9.30 6.66
CA LYS A 150 16.48 -10.15 7.50
C LYS A 150 17.27 -9.34 8.53
N ASN A 151 17.68 -8.12 8.17
CA ASN A 151 18.50 -7.23 8.99
C ASN A 151 17.71 -6.02 9.52
N GLN A 152 16.37 -6.04 9.39
CA GLN A 152 15.53 -4.95 9.86
C GLN A 152 15.75 -4.70 11.35
N PRO A 153 15.99 -3.46 11.80
CA PRO A 153 16.05 -3.13 13.21
C PRO A 153 14.76 -3.54 13.93
N ARG A 154 14.90 -3.96 15.20
CA ARG A 154 13.80 -4.58 15.95
C ARG A 154 13.67 -4.00 17.34
N THR A 155 12.46 -4.05 17.86
CA THR A 155 12.18 -3.91 19.29
C THR A 155 12.76 -5.08 20.09
N LEU A 156 12.77 -4.98 21.39
CA LEU A 156 13.29 -6.05 22.28
C LEU A 156 12.60 -7.40 22.06
N GLU A 157 11.30 -7.40 21.77
CA GLU A 157 10.53 -8.61 21.45
C GLU A 157 10.66 -9.06 19.99
N GLY A 158 11.32 -8.28 19.15
CA GLY A 158 11.59 -8.61 17.76
C GLY A 158 10.62 -8.05 16.75
N GLY A 159 9.78 -7.07 17.13
CA GLY A 159 8.94 -6.29 16.20
C GLY A 159 9.80 -5.40 15.31
N PHE A 160 9.45 -5.28 14.04
CA PHE A 160 10.19 -4.43 13.12
C PHE A 160 10.01 -2.95 13.43
N TRP A 161 11.10 -2.19 13.48
CA TRP A 161 10.99 -0.74 13.37
C TRP A 161 10.47 -0.38 11.98
N HIS A 162 9.60 0.60 11.91
CA HIS A 162 9.05 1.00 10.62
C HIS A 162 10.11 1.55 9.66
N LYS A 163 11.07 2.33 10.20
CA LYS A 163 12.25 2.87 9.50
C LYS A 163 13.40 3.04 10.47
N LEU A 164 14.62 3.08 9.98
CA LEU A 164 15.78 3.35 10.84
C LEU A 164 15.64 4.67 11.64
N ILE A 165 15.09 5.71 11.00
CA ILE A 165 14.87 7.02 11.65
C ILE A 165 13.72 7.00 12.68
N TYR A 166 12.90 5.95 12.70
CA TYR A 166 11.81 5.75 13.65
C TYR A 166 12.19 4.64 14.62
N GLN A 167 13.25 4.88 15.39
CA GLN A 167 13.81 3.91 16.32
C GLN A 167 12.75 3.47 17.34
N HIS A 168 12.75 2.17 17.65
CA HIS A 168 11.84 1.54 18.62
C HIS A 168 10.35 1.60 18.28
N GLN A 169 9.98 2.01 17.06
CA GLN A 169 8.59 2.22 16.69
C GLN A 169 8.05 1.12 15.77
N MET A 170 6.96 0.50 16.20
CA MET A 170 6.10 -0.35 15.36
C MET A 170 4.89 0.46 14.91
N TRP A 171 4.57 0.40 13.63
CA TRP A 171 3.41 1.07 13.03
C TRP A 171 2.52 0.03 12.36
N LEU A 172 1.19 0.24 12.37
CA LEU A 172 0.24 -0.63 11.64
C LEU A 172 0.58 -0.68 10.14
N ASP A 173 1.04 0.44 9.57
CA ASP A 173 1.51 0.48 8.18
C ASP A 173 2.59 -0.56 7.91
N GLY A 174 3.49 -0.79 8.86
CA GLY A 174 4.58 -1.75 8.74
C GLY A 174 4.09 -3.17 8.47
N LEU A 175 2.94 -3.56 9.06
CA LEU A 175 2.31 -4.83 8.76
C LEU A 175 1.85 -4.91 7.30
N TYR A 176 1.16 -3.87 6.82
CA TYR A 176 0.70 -3.82 5.43
C TYR A 176 1.87 -3.79 4.44
N MET A 177 2.94 -3.06 4.78
CA MET A 177 4.11 -2.95 3.92
C MET A 177 4.87 -4.28 3.79
N ALA A 178 5.19 -4.93 4.91
CA ALA A 178 6.14 -6.04 4.94
C ALA A 178 5.48 -7.42 4.98
N SER A 179 4.43 -7.62 5.78
CA SER A 179 3.94 -8.96 6.06
C SER A 179 3.35 -9.69 4.85
N PRO A 180 2.56 -9.06 3.96
CA PRO A 180 2.08 -9.71 2.74
C PRO A 180 3.23 -10.08 1.77
N PHE A 181 4.27 -9.26 1.70
CA PHE A 181 5.44 -9.54 0.90
C PHE A 181 6.20 -10.76 1.44
N MET A 182 6.45 -10.81 2.76
CA MET A 182 7.10 -11.96 3.40
C MET A 182 6.32 -13.26 3.21
N ALA A 183 5.00 -13.22 3.41
CA ALA A 183 4.14 -14.38 3.24
C ALA A 183 4.15 -14.90 1.79
N GLN A 184 4.07 -14.00 0.80
CA GLN A 184 4.17 -14.37 -0.60
C GLN A 184 5.54 -14.93 -0.95
N TYR A 185 6.63 -14.30 -0.46
CA TYR A 185 7.98 -14.79 -0.69
C TYR A 185 8.19 -16.18 -0.08
N GLY A 186 7.69 -16.40 1.12
CA GLY A 186 7.75 -17.68 1.80
C GLY A 186 7.03 -18.79 1.03
N ALA A 187 5.85 -18.50 0.52
CA ALA A 187 5.05 -19.43 -0.26
C ALA A 187 5.66 -19.70 -1.65
N GLU A 188 6.08 -18.65 -2.36
CA GLU A 188 6.62 -18.74 -3.74
C GLU A 188 7.93 -19.52 -3.81
N PHE A 189 8.82 -19.29 -2.84
CA PHE A 189 10.19 -19.84 -2.88
C PHE A 189 10.44 -20.94 -1.84
N ASN A 190 9.38 -21.51 -1.27
CA ASN A 190 9.45 -22.56 -0.23
C ASN A 190 10.35 -22.16 0.95
N LYS A 191 10.07 -20.99 1.54
CA LYS A 191 10.78 -20.38 2.67
C LYS A 191 9.81 -20.09 3.82
N PRO A 192 9.28 -21.15 4.50
CA PRO A 192 8.23 -20.99 5.50
C PRO A 192 8.61 -20.08 6.67
N GLU A 193 9.91 -19.92 6.94
CA GLU A 193 10.41 -19.00 7.97
C GLU A 193 9.95 -17.55 7.77
N TRP A 194 9.66 -17.13 6.53
CA TRP A 194 9.13 -15.81 6.25
C TRP A 194 7.63 -15.69 6.52
N ILE A 195 6.90 -16.79 6.40
CA ILE A 195 5.49 -16.86 6.80
C ILE A 195 5.39 -16.75 8.32
N ASP A 196 6.24 -17.49 9.04
CA ASP A 196 6.31 -17.45 10.49
C ASP A 196 6.69 -16.06 11.01
N GLU A 197 7.66 -15.41 10.34
CA GLU A 197 8.03 -14.03 10.67
C GLU A 197 6.86 -13.06 10.45
N ALA A 198 6.12 -13.18 9.34
CA ALA A 198 4.93 -12.36 9.11
C ALA A 198 3.89 -12.54 10.23
N VAL A 199 3.59 -13.77 10.62
CA VAL A 199 2.67 -14.08 11.74
C VAL A 199 3.18 -13.50 13.06
N LYS A 200 4.50 -13.60 13.33
CA LYS A 200 5.12 -12.99 14.50
C LYS A 200 4.90 -11.46 14.53
N GLN A 201 5.12 -10.77 13.41
CA GLN A 201 4.92 -9.32 13.32
C GLN A 201 3.45 -8.93 13.61
N PHE A 202 2.48 -9.68 13.08
CA PHE A 202 1.06 -9.47 13.40
C PHE A 202 0.77 -9.66 14.89
N ARG A 203 1.28 -10.71 15.51
CA ARG A 203 1.08 -10.98 16.95
C ARG A 203 1.68 -9.88 17.83
N LEU A 204 2.88 -9.41 17.50
CA LEU A 204 3.53 -8.34 18.26
C LEU A 204 2.79 -7.01 18.09
N CYS A 205 2.37 -6.70 16.87
CA CYS A 205 1.60 -5.49 16.62
C CYS A 205 0.24 -5.54 17.36
N HIS A 206 -0.48 -6.66 17.29
CA HIS A 206 -1.70 -6.85 18.10
C HIS A 206 -1.44 -6.65 19.59
N LYS A 207 -0.39 -7.29 20.13
CA LYS A 207 -0.04 -7.18 21.56
C LYS A 207 0.17 -5.72 22.00
N HIS A 208 0.81 -4.92 21.15
CA HIS A 208 1.30 -3.58 21.53
C HIS A 208 0.45 -2.43 21.02
N THR A 209 -0.54 -2.65 20.15
CA THR A 209 -1.35 -1.55 19.60
C THR A 209 -2.86 -1.73 19.82
N TYR A 210 -3.30 -2.92 20.27
CA TYR A 210 -4.72 -3.16 20.52
C TYR A 210 -5.19 -2.49 21.79
N ASP A 211 -6.26 -1.71 21.72
CA ASP A 211 -6.95 -1.14 22.87
C ASP A 211 -8.23 -1.93 23.16
N ALA A 212 -8.19 -2.69 24.26
CA ALA A 212 -9.34 -3.50 24.69
C ALA A 212 -10.57 -2.70 25.11
N LYS A 213 -10.43 -1.39 25.43
CA LYS A 213 -11.55 -0.54 25.81
C LYS A 213 -12.38 -0.11 24.60
N THR A 214 -11.72 0.17 23.49
CA THR A 214 -12.37 0.64 22.26
C THR A 214 -12.57 -0.48 21.23
N GLY A 215 -11.80 -1.58 21.32
CA GLY A 215 -11.74 -2.62 20.31
C GLY A 215 -10.97 -2.22 19.05
N LEU A 216 -10.27 -1.10 19.06
CA LEU A 216 -9.50 -0.57 17.94
C LEU A 216 -8.00 -0.78 18.14
N TYR A 217 -7.23 -0.45 17.11
CA TYR A 217 -5.78 -0.48 17.14
C TYR A 217 -5.22 0.93 17.06
N HIS A 218 -4.30 1.28 17.95
CA HIS A 218 -3.52 2.50 17.80
C HIS A 218 -2.64 2.40 16.55
N HIS A 219 -2.51 3.50 15.82
CA HIS A 219 -1.72 3.57 14.59
C HIS A 219 -0.26 3.17 14.77
N ALA A 220 0.35 3.54 15.92
CA ALA A 220 1.73 3.26 16.21
C ALA A 220 1.96 3.00 17.71
N TRP A 221 3.08 2.31 17.98
CA TRP A 221 3.60 2.07 19.32
C TRP A 221 5.11 2.36 19.35
N ASP A 222 5.53 3.13 20.35
CA ASP A 222 6.94 3.39 20.67
C ASP A 222 7.33 2.62 21.92
N GLU A 223 8.17 1.58 21.77
CA GLU A 223 8.70 0.79 22.88
C GLU A 223 9.45 1.65 23.90
N SER A 224 10.18 2.65 23.44
CA SER A 224 10.96 3.55 24.29
C SER A 224 10.11 4.59 25.02
N LYS A 225 8.89 4.84 24.56
CA LYS A 225 7.96 5.87 25.07
C LYS A 225 8.54 7.29 25.04
N SER A 226 9.59 7.50 24.27
CA SER A 226 10.33 8.75 24.22
C SER A 226 9.85 9.71 23.14
N GLN A 227 9.05 9.24 22.21
CA GLN A 227 8.51 10.09 21.16
C GLN A 227 7.49 11.08 21.71
N ARG A 228 7.52 12.30 21.20
CA ARG A 228 6.61 13.36 21.64
C ARG A 228 5.12 13.01 21.51
N TRP A 229 4.77 12.17 20.55
CA TRP A 229 3.40 11.71 20.33
C TRP A 229 3.02 10.50 21.17
N ALA A 230 3.99 9.76 21.72
CA ALA A 230 3.74 8.53 22.47
C ALA A 230 3.14 8.82 23.85
N ASN A 231 2.13 8.04 24.21
CA ASN A 231 1.64 8.03 25.56
C ASN A 231 2.77 7.58 26.52
N PRO A 232 3.07 8.33 27.59
CA PRO A 232 4.21 8.04 28.47
C PRO A 232 4.06 6.74 29.27
N GLU A 233 2.84 6.24 29.44
CA GLU A 233 2.59 4.99 30.16
C GLU A 233 2.57 3.79 29.22
N THR A 234 1.94 3.91 28.06
CA THR A 234 1.68 2.78 27.15
C THR A 234 2.58 2.77 25.92
N GLY A 235 3.08 3.93 25.46
CA GLY A 235 3.80 4.09 24.21
C GLY A 235 2.90 4.23 22.98
N HIS A 236 1.58 4.22 23.15
CA HIS A 236 0.62 4.30 22.03
C HIS A 236 0.57 5.69 21.39
N SER A 237 0.32 5.71 20.10
CA SER A 237 -0.07 6.94 19.40
C SER A 237 -1.48 7.38 19.82
N PRO A 238 -1.82 8.68 19.72
CA PRO A 238 -3.16 9.18 20.09
C PRO A 238 -4.25 8.75 19.09
N ASN A 239 -3.89 8.45 17.86
CA ASN A 239 -4.81 8.05 16.79
C ASN A 239 -4.92 6.53 16.68
N PHE A 240 -6.09 6.11 16.22
CA PHE A 240 -6.44 4.73 15.88
C PHE A 240 -6.38 4.50 14.37
#